data_cc278da168ba17006461539d5b8e1a62
#
_entry.id   cc278da168ba17006461539d5b8e1a62
#
_cell.length_a   1.000
_cell.length_b   1.000
_cell.length_c   1.000
_cell.angle_alpha   90.00
_cell.angle_beta   90.00
_cell.angle_gamma   90.00
#
_symmetry.space_group_name_H-M   'P 1'
#
loop_
_entity.id
_entity.type
_entity.pdbx_description
1 polymer ?
#
loop_
_entity_poly.entity_id
_entity_poly.type
_entity_poly.pdbx_seq_one_letter_code
_entity_poly.pdbx_strand_id
1 'polypeptide(L)'
;GIVVEGDMNHCVPNYQHYLLPTVNTHEITKPIQDGKYYILMPVAQGIVKQASYRSSLSINSLLTTSASAYNKSNPTNQTTLEREATDQSGPFDVGVAVSEKVTGGETRMVWYSTSQFLVDDVNNMVGGANQNLFLNSLNWMCERENNISIRARSMDSEQLTIPSATADFWSGLLAVVLPLSVLGAGIFVVVRRRKR
;
A
#
# COMPACT_ATOMS: atom_id res chain seq x y z
N GLY A 1 -14.63 -16.17 -5.55
CA GLY A 1 -13.45 -15.97 -6.38
C GLY A 1 -12.52 -14.90 -5.80
N ILE A 2 -11.41 -14.66 -6.46
CA ILE A 2 -10.49 -13.58 -6.12
C ILE A 2 -10.65 -12.43 -7.10
N VAL A 3 -10.45 -11.22 -6.62
CA VAL A 3 -10.44 -10.03 -7.48
C VAL A 3 -9.05 -9.86 -8.08
N VAL A 4 -9.02 -9.62 -9.38
CA VAL A 4 -7.83 -9.32 -10.16
C VAL A 4 -8.00 -7.92 -10.78
N GLU A 5 -6.97 -7.10 -10.69
CA GLU A 5 -7.00 -5.74 -11.18
C GLU A 5 -6.55 -5.68 -12.65
N GLY A 6 -7.33 -4.98 -13.46
CA GLY A 6 -7.00 -4.74 -14.86
C GLY A 6 -6.24 -3.43 -15.10
N ASP A 7 -6.29 -2.51 -14.13
CA ASP A 7 -5.55 -1.25 -14.18
C ASP A 7 -4.24 -1.36 -13.38
N MET A 8 -3.12 -1.24 -14.09
CA MET A 8 -1.77 -1.36 -13.50
C MET A 8 -1.44 -0.27 -12.46
N ASN A 9 -2.23 0.82 -12.39
CA ASN A 9 -2.07 1.83 -11.34
C ASN A 9 -2.73 1.43 -10.02
N HIS A 10 -3.56 0.38 -10.05
CA HIS A 10 -4.34 -0.11 -8.91
C HIS A 10 -3.87 -1.50 -8.43
N CYS A 11 -2.68 -1.93 -8.82
CA CYS A 11 -2.07 -3.18 -8.34
C CYS A 11 -0.55 -3.05 -8.26
N VAL A 12 0.07 -4.00 -7.57
CA VAL A 12 1.54 -4.15 -7.57
C VAL A 12 1.99 -4.65 -8.95
N PRO A 13 3.03 -4.05 -9.56
CA PRO A 13 3.55 -4.49 -10.86
C PRO A 13 3.81 -6.01 -10.90
N ASN A 14 3.31 -6.66 -11.94
CA ASN A 14 3.34 -8.12 -12.15
C ASN A 14 2.51 -8.98 -11.16
N TYR A 15 1.82 -8.35 -10.21
CA TYR A 15 0.98 -9.05 -9.23
C TYR A 15 -0.43 -8.45 -9.19
N GLN A 16 -1.22 -8.67 -10.24
CA GLN A 16 -2.57 -8.10 -10.41
C GLN A 16 -3.58 -8.49 -9.33
N HIS A 17 -3.30 -9.52 -8.54
CA HIS A 17 -4.08 -9.94 -7.38
C HIS A 17 -3.61 -9.32 -6.06
N TYR A 18 -2.59 -8.44 -6.11
CA TYR A 18 -2.15 -7.58 -5.02
C TYR A 18 -2.71 -6.18 -5.27
N LEU A 19 -3.91 -5.94 -4.77
CA LEU A 19 -4.70 -4.76 -5.09
C LEU A 19 -4.20 -3.54 -4.31
N LEU A 20 -4.16 -2.38 -5.00
CA LEU A 20 -4.00 -1.06 -4.42
C LEU A 20 -5.32 -0.29 -4.61
N PRO A 21 -6.35 -0.57 -3.79
CA PRO A 21 -7.66 0.00 -4.00
C PRO A 21 -7.69 1.51 -3.76
N THR A 22 -8.65 2.16 -4.38
CA THR A 22 -9.00 3.55 -4.06
C THR A 22 -9.50 3.62 -2.63
N VAL A 23 -8.91 4.52 -1.84
CA VAL A 23 -9.31 4.81 -0.46
C VAL A 23 -10.41 5.84 -0.48
N ASN A 24 -11.65 5.46 -0.12
CA ASN A 24 -12.80 6.35 -0.11
C ASN A 24 -12.86 7.16 1.19
N THR A 25 -13.54 8.31 1.15
CA THR A 25 -13.62 9.20 2.31
C THR A 25 -14.55 8.65 3.39
N HIS A 26 -13.99 8.41 4.58
CA HIS A 26 -14.68 7.99 5.79
C HIS A 26 -13.82 8.35 7.00
N GLU A 27 -14.38 8.41 8.20
CA GLU A 27 -13.62 8.69 9.45
C GLU A 27 -12.44 7.71 9.63
N ILE A 28 -12.66 6.43 9.32
CA ILE A 28 -11.64 5.38 9.39
C ILE A 28 -10.48 5.64 8.43
N THR A 29 -10.79 6.09 7.22
CA THR A 29 -9.83 6.21 6.12
C THR A 29 -9.19 7.58 6.00
N LYS A 30 -9.78 8.61 6.63
CA LYS A 30 -9.29 9.98 6.57
C LYS A 30 -7.80 10.11 6.91
N PRO A 31 -7.27 9.50 8.00
CA PRO A 31 -5.84 9.59 8.30
C PRO A 31 -4.93 8.97 7.23
N ILE A 32 -5.44 7.96 6.51
CA ILE A 32 -4.73 7.30 5.41
C ILE A 32 -4.70 8.23 4.19
N GLN A 33 -5.82 8.87 3.86
CA GLN A 33 -5.91 9.84 2.76
C GLN A 33 -5.05 11.08 3.02
N ASP A 34 -5.13 11.66 4.21
CA ASP A 34 -4.35 12.85 4.61
C ASP A 34 -2.84 12.58 4.52
N GLY A 35 -2.41 11.37 4.89
CA GLY A 35 -1.03 10.91 4.77
C GLY A 35 -0.63 10.43 3.37
N LYS A 36 -1.57 10.37 2.41
CA LYS A 36 -1.37 9.84 1.05
C LYS A 36 -0.76 8.43 1.03
N TYR A 37 -1.18 7.59 1.97
CA TYR A 37 -0.70 6.21 2.06
C TYR A 37 -1.50 5.29 1.14
N TYR A 38 -0.82 4.30 0.57
CA TYR A 38 -1.46 3.19 -0.13
C TYR A 38 -1.88 2.11 0.86
N ILE A 39 -2.98 1.44 0.52
CA ILE A 39 -3.43 0.23 1.21
C ILE A 39 -3.20 -0.94 0.25
N LEU A 40 -2.63 -2.02 0.75
CA LEU A 40 -2.36 -3.22 -0.05
C LEU A 40 -3.26 -4.37 0.40
N MET A 41 -4.05 -4.89 -0.53
CA MET A 41 -5.05 -5.94 -0.27
C MET A 41 -4.74 -7.18 -1.14
N PRO A 42 -3.85 -8.09 -0.68
CA PRO A 42 -3.52 -9.30 -1.42
C PRO A 42 -4.68 -10.28 -1.43
N VAL A 43 -4.93 -10.91 -2.58
CA VAL A 43 -5.88 -12.01 -2.74
C VAL A 43 -7.27 -11.69 -2.15
N ALA A 44 -7.72 -10.46 -2.36
CA ALA A 44 -9.00 -10.00 -1.82
C ALA A 44 -10.18 -10.56 -2.63
N GLN A 45 -11.33 -10.70 -1.97
CA GLN A 45 -12.59 -11.05 -2.60
C GLN A 45 -13.45 -9.80 -2.80
N GLY A 46 -14.28 -9.79 -3.85
CA GLY A 46 -15.22 -8.70 -4.08
C GLY A 46 -16.41 -8.76 -3.10
N ILE A 47 -16.69 -7.65 -2.43
CA ILE A 47 -17.89 -7.47 -1.63
C ILE A 47 -18.95 -6.81 -2.51
N VAL A 48 -20.10 -7.45 -2.64
CA VAL A 48 -21.25 -6.93 -3.41
C VAL A 48 -22.38 -6.62 -2.44
N LYS A 49 -22.84 -5.39 -2.44
CA LYS A 49 -24.00 -4.96 -1.67
C LYS A 49 -25.27 -5.53 -2.30
N GLN A 50 -26.16 -6.06 -1.47
CA GLN A 50 -27.48 -6.44 -1.95
C GLN A 50 -28.29 -5.21 -2.38
N ALA A 51 -29.13 -5.36 -3.43
CA ALA A 51 -29.94 -4.28 -3.94
C ALA A 51 -31.00 -3.79 -2.92
N SER A 52 -31.39 -4.63 -1.97
CA SER A 52 -32.38 -4.31 -0.93
C SER A 52 -31.88 -4.74 0.44
N TYR A 53 -31.78 -3.79 1.36
CA TYR A 53 -31.45 -4.01 2.76
C TYR A 53 -32.27 -3.06 3.66
N ARG A 54 -32.26 -3.28 4.96
CA ARG A 54 -33.03 -2.47 5.93
C ARG A 54 -32.62 -1.00 5.87
N SER A 55 -33.59 -0.10 5.93
CA SER A 55 -33.37 1.35 5.88
C SER A 55 -32.59 1.90 7.08
N SER A 56 -32.54 1.17 8.19
CA SER A 56 -31.72 1.48 9.37
C SER A 56 -30.23 1.24 9.17
N LEU A 57 -29.87 0.45 8.16
CA LEU A 57 -28.51 0.03 7.87
C LEU A 57 -27.82 1.05 6.94
N SER A 58 -26.64 1.50 7.34
CA SER A 58 -25.75 2.32 6.50
C SER A 58 -24.52 1.49 6.11
N ILE A 59 -24.24 1.39 4.82
CA ILE A 59 -23.08 0.65 4.29
C ILE A 59 -22.21 1.61 3.50
N ASN A 60 -21.02 1.90 4.02
CA ASN A 60 -20.05 2.80 3.43
C ASN A 60 -18.86 2.02 2.87
N SER A 61 -18.55 2.24 1.59
CA SER A 61 -17.34 1.66 0.96
C SER A 61 -16.10 2.38 1.48
N LEU A 62 -15.19 1.65 2.08
CA LEU A 62 -13.89 2.16 2.55
C LEU A 62 -12.82 2.05 1.46
N LEU A 63 -12.79 0.91 0.80
CA LEU A 63 -11.80 0.54 -0.21
C LEU A 63 -12.51 -0.05 -1.43
N THR A 64 -12.24 0.49 -2.62
CA THR A 64 -12.90 0.10 -3.88
C THR A 64 -11.85 -0.13 -4.97
N THR A 65 -12.01 -1.18 -5.76
CA THR A 65 -11.15 -1.46 -6.93
C THR A 65 -11.47 -0.54 -8.10
N SER A 66 -10.66 -0.57 -9.15
CA SER A 66 -10.97 0.13 -10.39
C SER A 66 -12.17 -0.51 -11.13
N ALA A 67 -12.71 0.20 -12.11
CA ALA A 67 -13.74 -0.35 -12.99
C ALA A 67 -13.21 -1.46 -13.92
N SER A 68 -11.88 -1.54 -14.09
CA SER A 68 -11.21 -2.57 -14.90
C SER A 68 -10.99 -3.88 -14.14
N ALA A 69 -11.23 -3.90 -12.83
CA ALA A 69 -11.12 -5.12 -12.02
C ALA A 69 -12.17 -6.16 -12.43
N TYR A 70 -11.83 -7.42 -12.21
CA TYR A 70 -12.73 -8.55 -12.47
C TYR A 70 -12.57 -9.62 -11.41
N ASN A 71 -13.62 -10.41 -11.19
CA ASN A 71 -13.64 -11.47 -10.20
C ASN A 71 -13.46 -12.83 -10.88
N LYS A 72 -12.31 -13.48 -10.62
CA LYS A 72 -12.06 -14.88 -11.07
C LYS A 72 -12.86 -15.85 -10.21
N SER A 73 -13.90 -16.41 -10.79
CA SER A 73 -14.85 -17.27 -10.06
C SER A 73 -14.25 -18.59 -9.59
N ASN A 74 -13.23 -19.10 -10.27
CA ASN A 74 -12.58 -20.37 -9.93
C ASN A 74 -11.05 -20.30 -10.02
N PRO A 75 -10.36 -19.65 -9.05
CA PRO A 75 -8.92 -19.43 -9.11
C PRO A 75 -8.09 -20.72 -8.94
N THR A 76 -8.66 -21.79 -8.39
CA THR A 76 -7.93 -23.03 -8.10
C THR A 76 -7.65 -23.90 -9.33
N ASN A 77 -8.47 -23.79 -10.35
CA ASN A 77 -8.35 -24.60 -11.57
C ASN A 77 -7.79 -23.82 -12.77
N GLN A 78 -7.29 -22.60 -12.54
CA GLN A 78 -6.84 -21.74 -13.62
C GLN A 78 -5.33 -21.62 -13.65
N THR A 79 -4.77 -21.83 -14.81
CA THR A 79 -3.33 -21.66 -15.07
C THR A 79 -2.96 -20.19 -15.30
N THR A 80 -3.93 -19.32 -15.56
CA THR A 80 -3.72 -17.88 -15.81
C THR A 80 -4.73 -17.04 -15.05
N LEU A 81 -4.33 -15.80 -14.71
CA LEU A 81 -5.20 -14.78 -14.14
C LEU A 81 -5.87 -13.92 -15.22
N GLU A 82 -5.75 -14.28 -16.50
CA GLU A 82 -6.38 -13.51 -17.58
C GLU A 82 -7.89 -13.52 -17.46
N ARG A 83 -8.49 -12.38 -17.86
CA ARG A 83 -9.93 -12.18 -17.81
C ARG A 83 -10.65 -13.07 -18.82
N GLU A 84 -11.67 -13.76 -18.37
CA GLU A 84 -12.57 -14.58 -19.18
C GLU A 84 -13.93 -13.90 -19.34
N ALA A 85 -14.69 -14.33 -20.37
CA ALA A 85 -16.02 -13.77 -20.63
C ALA A 85 -17.04 -14.00 -19.51
N THR A 86 -16.81 -14.99 -18.68
CA THR A 86 -17.66 -15.38 -17.53
C THR A 86 -17.30 -14.62 -16.26
N ASP A 87 -16.17 -13.92 -16.23
CA ASP A 87 -15.73 -13.18 -15.05
C ASP A 87 -16.58 -11.93 -14.84
N GLN A 88 -17.03 -11.73 -13.62
CA GLN A 88 -17.80 -10.55 -13.25
C GLN A 88 -16.91 -9.30 -13.26
N SER A 89 -17.41 -8.23 -13.87
CA SER A 89 -16.70 -6.93 -13.92
C SER A 89 -16.88 -6.15 -12.63
N GLY A 90 -15.83 -5.39 -12.26
CA GLY A 90 -15.89 -4.41 -11.17
C GLY A 90 -16.65 -3.12 -11.51
N PRO A 91 -16.56 -2.12 -10.66
CA PRO A 91 -15.74 -2.09 -9.44
C PRO A 91 -16.30 -2.95 -8.31
N PHE A 92 -15.42 -3.40 -7.41
CA PHE A 92 -15.78 -4.16 -6.20
C PHE A 92 -15.35 -3.41 -4.96
N ASP A 93 -16.18 -3.46 -3.91
CA ASP A 93 -15.70 -3.09 -2.59
C ASP A 93 -14.82 -4.23 -2.04
N VAL A 94 -13.69 -3.88 -1.40
CA VAL A 94 -12.80 -4.82 -0.72
C VAL A 94 -12.64 -4.50 0.76
N GLY A 95 -13.25 -3.38 1.19
CA GLY A 95 -13.40 -2.97 2.57
C GLY A 95 -14.63 -2.11 2.75
N VAL A 96 -15.48 -2.42 3.73
CA VAL A 96 -16.71 -1.69 4.01
C VAL A 96 -16.89 -1.45 5.51
N ALA A 97 -17.47 -0.30 5.86
CA ALA A 97 -17.96 0.02 7.19
C ALA A 97 -19.50 -0.03 7.19
N VAL A 98 -20.05 -0.71 8.16
CA VAL A 98 -21.49 -0.88 8.31
C VAL A 98 -21.89 -0.33 9.67
N SER A 99 -22.92 0.50 9.71
CA SER A 99 -23.55 0.93 10.96
C SER A 99 -25.05 0.78 10.91
N GLU A 100 -25.64 0.48 12.05
CA GLU A 100 -27.09 0.37 12.21
C GLU A 100 -27.54 1.06 13.49
N LYS A 101 -28.43 2.03 13.36
CA LYS A 101 -29.07 2.68 14.49
C LYS A 101 -30.14 1.78 15.06
N VAL A 102 -30.03 1.44 16.34
CA VAL A 102 -30.97 0.61 17.09
C VAL A 102 -31.49 1.36 18.32
N THR A 103 -32.56 0.88 18.91
CA THR A 103 -33.09 1.48 20.16
C THR A 103 -32.05 1.37 21.27
N GLY A 104 -31.48 2.51 21.68
CA GLY A 104 -30.49 2.58 22.75
C GLY A 104 -29.01 2.65 22.30
N GLY A 105 -28.74 2.76 20.98
CA GLY A 105 -27.36 2.92 20.51
C GLY A 105 -27.17 2.74 19.01
N GLU A 106 -25.95 2.53 18.62
CA GLU A 106 -25.55 2.23 17.26
C GLU A 106 -24.65 0.98 17.24
N THR A 107 -24.95 0.06 16.34
CA THR A 107 -24.07 -1.10 16.09
C THR A 107 -23.14 -0.77 14.94
N ARG A 108 -21.85 -1.06 15.10
CA ARG A 108 -20.82 -0.81 14.08
C ARG A 108 -20.05 -2.07 13.75
N MET A 109 -19.77 -2.27 12.47
CA MET A 109 -18.99 -3.39 11.96
C MET A 109 -18.09 -2.90 10.82
N VAL A 110 -16.90 -3.45 10.74
CA VAL A 110 -15.99 -3.25 9.58
C VAL A 110 -15.64 -4.61 9.00
N TRP A 111 -15.70 -4.71 7.69
CA TRP A 111 -15.36 -5.93 6.98
C TRP A 111 -14.31 -5.66 5.91
N TYR A 112 -13.18 -6.35 6.01
CA TYR A 112 -12.15 -6.44 4.97
C TYR A 112 -12.17 -7.82 4.34
N SER A 113 -12.09 -7.89 3.01
CA SER A 113 -12.31 -9.13 2.26
C SER A 113 -11.09 -10.05 2.18
N THR A 114 -10.00 -9.70 2.83
CA THR A 114 -8.81 -10.54 3.01
C THR A 114 -8.23 -10.31 4.40
N SER A 115 -7.64 -11.34 4.99
CA SER A 115 -6.85 -11.23 6.23
C SER A 115 -5.36 -10.99 5.95
N GLN A 116 -4.92 -11.24 4.72
CA GLN A 116 -3.50 -11.16 4.36
C GLN A 116 -2.95 -9.73 4.40
N PHE A 117 -3.82 -8.71 4.37
CA PHE A 117 -3.37 -7.32 4.46
C PHE A 117 -2.70 -6.98 5.81
N LEU A 118 -2.89 -7.79 6.86
CA LEU A 118 -2.27 -7.63 8.18
C LEU A 118 -0.98 -8.45 8.37
N VAL A 119 -0.59 -9.25 7.38
CA VAL A 119 0.69 -9.99 7.43
C VAL A 119 1.84 -8.98 7.41
N ASP A 120 2.85 -9.19 8.25
CA ASP A 120 3.96 -8.25 8.47
C ASP A 120 4.65 -7.83 7.18
N ASP A 121 4.97 -8.77 6.29
CA ASP A 121 5.61 -8.47 5.01
C ASP A 121 4.74 -7.53 4.14
N VAL A 122 3.44 -7.80 4.07
CA VAL A 122 2.48 -6.98 3.31
C VAL A 122 2.32 -5.59 3.93
N ASN A 123 2.20 -5.53 5.26
CA ASN A 123 2.10 -4.26 5.98
C ASN A 123 3.36 -3.41 5.84
N ASN A 124 4.54 -4.02 5.84
CA ASN A 124 5.82 -3.34 5.65
C ASN A 124 5.97 -2.76 4.23
N MET A 125 5.41 -3.43 3.19
CA MET A 125 5.41 -2.91 1.82
C MET A 125 4.71 -1.55 1.68
N VAL A 126 3.74 -1.26 2.55
CA VAL A 126 2.99 0.01 2.57
C VAL A 126 3.32 0.87 3.80
N GLY A 127 4.47 0.65 4.43
CA GLY A 127 4.96 1.45 5.55
C GLY A 127 4.04 1.43 6.78
N GLY A 128 3.37 0.31 7.06
CA GLY A 128 2.48 0.15 8.21
C GLY A 128 1.06 0.70 8.00
N ALA A 129 0.71 1.15 6.80
CA ALA A 129 -0.59 1.77 6.54
C ALA A 129 -1.78 0.81 6.73
N ASN A 130 -1.59 -0.47 6.42
CA ASN A 130 -2.62 -1.49 6.62
C ASN A 130 -2.98 -1.68 8.09
N GLN A 131 -1.97 -1.77 8.95
CA GLN A 131 -2.17 -1.85 10.39
C GLN A 131 -2.83 -0.58 10.95
N ASN A 132 -2.42 0.59 10.46
CA ASN A 132 -3.06 1.86 10.84
C ASN A 132 -4.55 1.89 10.46
N LEU A 133 -4.89 1.43 9.26
CA LEU A 133 -6.29 1.31 8.81
C LEU A 133 -7.09 0.39 9.74
N PHE A 134 -6.52 -0.76 10.11
CA PHE A 134 -7.15 -1.71 11.02
C PHE A 134 -7.37 -1.10 12.42
N LEU A 135 -6.37 -0.42 12.97
CA LEU A 135 -6.48 0.25 14.27
C LEU A 135 -7.51 1.39 14.24
N ASN A 136 -7.56 2.18 13.17
CA ASN A 136 -8.59 3.20 12.98
C ASN A 136 -10.00 2.58 12.97
N SER A 137 -10.14 1.38 12.36
CA SER A 137 -11.42 0.66 12.36
C SER A 137 -11.85 0.21 13.75
N LEU A 138 -10.91 -0.30 14.56
CA LEU A 138 -11.17 -0.66 15.95
C LEU A 138 -11.59 0.56 16.77
N ASN A 139 -10.90 1.69 16.62
CA ASN A 139 -11.24 2.94 17.30
C ASN A 139 -12.65 3.41 16.93
N TRP A 140 -12.99 3.37 15.63
CA TRP A 140 -14.32 3.75 15.16
C TRP A 140 -15.42 2.83 15.71
N MET A 141 -15.20 1.49 15.74
CA MET A 141 -16.15 0.54 16.29
C MET A 141 -16.35 0.71 17.79
N CYS A 142 -15.30 1.12 18.53
CA CYS A 142 -15.35 1.35 19.97
C CYS A 142 -15.78 2.76 20.38
N GLU A 143 -16.20 3.62 19.43
CA GLU A 143 -16.58 5.03 19.68
C GLU A 143 -15.49 5.85 20.43
N ARG A 144 -14.22 5.47 20.24
CA ARG A 144 -13.11 6.15 20.89
C ARG A 144 -12.65 7.34 20.04
N GLU A 145 -13.39 8.45 20.11
CA GLU A 145 -13.09 9.67 19.36
C GLU A 145 -11.74 10.32 19.72
N ASN A 146 -11.17 10.00 20.87
CA ASN A 146 -10.00 10.67 21.45
C ASN A 146 -8.73 9.82 21.56
N ASN A 147 -8.63 8.68 20.91
CA ASN A 147 -7.34 8.01 20.83
C ASN A 147 -6.51 8.67 19.73
N ILE A 148 -5.68 9.63 20.15
CA ILE A 148 -4.51 10.03 19.38
C ILE A 148 -3.76 8.73 19.09
N SER A 149 -3.86 8.24 17.87
CA SER A 149 -3.00 7.16 17.39
C SER A 149 -1.57 7.71 17.45
N ILE A 150 -0.88 7.44 18.54
CA ILE A 150 0.57 7.63 18.60
C ILE A 150 1.09 6.61 17.62
N ARG A 151 1.30 7.03 16.38
CA ARG A 151 1.94 6.21 15.37
C ARG A 151 3.27 5.77 15.97
N ALA A 152 3.45 4.47 16.19
CA ALA A 152 4.76 3.93 16.41
C ALA A 152 5.60 4.36 15.20
N ARG A 153 6.43 5.38 15.37
CA ARG A 153 7.41 5.76 14.34
C ARG A 153 8.34 4.56 14.25
N SER A 154 8.30 3.88 13.11
CA SER A 154 9.28 2.84 12.81
C SER A 154 10.66 3.45 13.11
N MET A 155 11.39 2.85 14.03
CA MET A 155 12.80 3.18 14.26
C MET A 155 13.70 2.49 13.23
N ASP A 156 13.11 1.80 12.25
CA ASP A 156 13.87 1.35 11.11
C ASP A 156 14.46 2.58 10.45
N SER A 157 15.77 2.65 10.47
CA SER A 157 16.54 3.64 9.76
C SER A 157 16.04 3.63 8.30
N GLU A 158 15.48 4.75 7.85
CA GLU A 158 15.25 4.96 6.42
C GLU A 158 16.52 4.54 5.71
N GLN A 159 16.47 3.44 4.99
CA GLN A 159 17.57 3.07 4.11
C GLN A 159 17.67 4.21 3.10
N LEU A 160 18.76 4.95 3.20
CA LEU A 160 19.07 6.04 2.27
C LEU A 160 19.18 5.41 0.87
N THR A 161 18.09 5.43 0.12
CA THR A 161 18.09 5.03 -1.29
C THR A 161 18.76 6.12 -2.09
N ILE A 162 20.09 6.01 -2.22
CA ILE A 162 20.87 6.91 -3.10
C ILE A 162 20.58 6.46 -4.53
N PRO A 163 20.06 7.34 -5.42
CA PRO A 163 19.91 7.00 -6.83
C PRO A 163 21.22 6.46 -7.41
N SER A 164 21.16 5.38 -8.18
CA SER A 164 22.34 4.70 -8.73
C SER A 164 23.29 5.65 -9.44
N ALA A 165 22.76 6.58 -10.24
CA ALA A 165 23.56 7.59 -10.94
C ALA A 165 24.39 8.48 -9.98
N THR A 166 23.83 8.82 -8.81
CA THR A 166 24.54 9.62 -7.79
C THR A 166 25.60 8.77 -7.08
N ALA A 167 25.30 7.51 -6.79
CA ALA A 167 26.25 6.57 -6.21
C ALA A 167 27.43 6.31 -7.15
N ASP A 168 27.16 6.10 -8.44
CA ASP A 168 28.20 5.86 -9.47
C ASP A 168 29.09 7.08 -9.65
N PHE A 169 28.52 8.29 -9.67
CA PHE A 169 29.28 9.54 -9.77
C PHE A 169 30.25 9.69 -8.58
N TRP A 170 29.77 9.54 -7.36
CA TRP A 170 30.60 9.70 -6.17
C TRP A 170 31.64 8.59 -6.01
N SER A 171 31.27 7.34 -6.37
CA SER A 171 32.23 6.22 -6.34
C SER A 171 33.33 6.41 -7.35
N GLY A 172 33.02 6.85 -8.58
CA GLY A 172 34.03 7.18 -9.61
C GLY A 172 34.93 8.33 -9.17
N LEU A 173 34.38 9.38 -8.59
CA LEU A 173 35.17 10.52 -8.11
C LEU A 173 36.13 10.13 -7.00
N LEU A 174 35.71 9.36 -6.03
CA LEU A 174 36.55 8.92 -4.92
C LEU A 174 37.57 7.85 -5.32
N ALA A 175 37.17 6.89 -6.17
CA ALA A 175 38.03 5.77 -6.54
C ALA A 175 39.10 6.14 -7.60
N VAL A 176 38.81 7.12 -8.46
CA VAL A 176 39.70 7.46 -9.58
C VAL A 176 40.36 8.83 -9.40
N VAL A 177 39.58 9.87 -9.20
CA VAL A 177 40.09 11.24 -9.18
C VAL A 177 40.98 11.50 -7.97
N LEU A 178 40.62 11.00 -6.80
CA LEU A 178 41.40 11.22 -5.59
C LEU A 178 42.78 10.52 -5.64
N PRO A 179 42.90 9.24 -6.00
CA PRO A 179 44.21 8.62 -6.16
C PRO A 179 45.08 9.25 -7.25
N LEU A 180 44.49 9.63 -8.40
CA LEU A 180 45.23 10.30 -9.48
C LEU A 180 45.73 11.67 -9.07
N SER A 181 44.97 12.42 -8.29
CA SER A 181 45.43 13.73 -7.76
C SER A 181 46.63 13.59 -6.84
N VAL A 182 46.60 12.58 -5.95
CA VAL A 182 47.76 12.29 -5.06
C VAL A 182 48.97 11.84 -5.84
N LEU A 183 48.84 10.97 -6.86
CA LEU A 183 49.91 10.56 -7.75
C LEU A 183 50.49 11.75 -8.53
N GLY A 184 49.62 12.60 -9.09
CA GLY A 184 50.01 13.81 -9.80
C GLY A 184 50.82 14.77 -8.91
N ALA A 185 50.36 14.99 -7.69
CA ALA A 185 51.12 15.80 -6.72
C ALA A 185 52.48 15.18 -6.38
N GLY A 186 52.53 13.86 -6.19
CA GLY A 186 53.79 13.13 -5.94
C GLY A 186 54.78 13.28 -7.08
N ILE A 187 54.35 13.06 -8.31
CA ILE A 187 55.16 13.22 -9.52
C ILE A 187 55.64 14.68 -9.64
N PHE A 188 54.77 15.65 -9.45
CA PHE A 188 55.12 17.06 -9.50
C PHE A 188 56.23 17.43 -8.50
N VAL A 189 56.13 16.93 -7.27
CA VAL A 189 57.19 17.16 -6.25
C VAL A 189 58.52 16.53 -6.65
N VAL A 190 58.49 15.29 -7.17
CA VAL A 190 59.71 14.60 -7.63
C VAL A 190 60.38 15.33 -8.78
N VAL A 191 59.61 15.74 -9.80
CA VAL A 191 60.14 16.48 -10.97
C VAL A 191 60.72 17.84 -10.55
N ARG A 192 60.04 18.54 -9.62
CA ARG A 192 60.53 19.83 -9.10
C ARG A 192 61.86 19.68 -8.31
N ARG A 193 61.99 18.58 -7.55
CA ARG A 193 63.25 18.28 -6.83
C ARG A 193 64.38 17.92 -7.74
N ARG A 194 64.15 17.26 -8.89
CA ARG A 194 65.21 16.90 -9.86
C ARG A 194 65.67 18.08 -10.67
N LYS A 195 64.90 19.16 -10.80
CA LYS A 195 65.26 20.37 -11.54
C LYS A 195 65.94 21.45 -10.67
N ARG A 196 66.07 21.18 -9.37
CA ARG A 196 66.93 21.97 -8.47
C ARG A 196 68.23 21.23 -8.21
#